data_1dce4fcbd4f9f31b466dbed68a9dc10b
#
_entry.id   1dce4fcbd4f9f31b466dbed68a9dc10b
#
_cell.length_a   1.000
_cell.length_b   1.000
_cell.length_c   1.000
_cell.angle_alpha   90.00
_cell.angle_beta   90.00
_cell.angle_gamma   90.00
#
_symmetry.space_group_name_H-M   'P 1'
#
loop_
_entity.id
_entity.type
_entity.pdbx_description
1 polymer ?
#
loop_
_entity_poly.entity_id
_entity_poly.type
_entity_poly.pdbx_seq_one_letter_code
_entity_poly.pdbx_strand_id
1 'polypeptide(L)'
;MKGTVAVVGFPNVGKSTLVNRLTGSRTAVVHEQPGVTRDRKEIAAEWGRDRFWLIDTGGVDIADRSPMTQSIAAQAREAVSEADLVLFVVDAKAGITPGDEEVADILRRARKPVLLIANKIDDPAQDSLAFDLHRLGLGDPLPLSALHGHGTGDLLDRIVAELPGDGRAEVPETAIRVAILGRPNVGKSSLLNAILGRERVIVSETPGTTRDAIDTVFERGERMFVFVDTAGMRRKRRHRQGVEYYSELRALDAAERADVALVLIDTSEGIVEQDLSVADVARKAQCSTIVVLSKWDVTTVGIEDVRPELERRLRQRPPHVAVSAKTGRGLERLLDLIERQFDKYTARIPTSELNRFLADMQERRETPVRILYGAQVESRPPRFRFTINSRRHLTRDYGYWVENQLRERFELEGVPVTIDFVPRS
;
A
#
# COMPACT_ATOMS: atom_id res chain seq x y z
N MET A 1 -6.01 2.95 2.39
CA MET A 1 -6.59 3.66 3.56
C MET A 1 -8.01 4.02 3.23
N LYS A 2 -8.98 3.59 4.02
CA LYS A 2 -10.42 3.88 3.78
C LYS A 2 -10.82 5.33 4.05
N GLY A 3 -10.05 6.06 4.85
CA GLY A 3 -10.34 7.44 5.19
C GLY A 3 -9.69 7.87 6.50
N THR A 4 -10.04 9.05 6.94
CA THR A 4 -9.52 9.70 8.14
C THR A 4 -10.62 9.86 9.18
N VAL A 5 -10.34 9.44 10.41
CA VAL A 5 -11.26 9.48 11.56
C VAL A 5 -10.72 10.45 12.60
N ALA A 6 -11.44 11.49 12.92
CA ALA A 6 -11.07 12.41 14.00
C ALA A 6 -11.81 12.06 15.30
N VAL A 7 -11.11 12.14 16.42
CA VAL A 7 -11.68 11.91 17.76
C VAL A 7 -11.85 13.24 18.48
N VAL A 8 -13.10 13.61 18.76
CA VAL A 8 -13.48 14.89 19.38
C VAL A 8 -14.21 14.64 20.70
N GLY A 9 -14.11 15.53 21.64
CA GLY A 9 -14.80 15.47 22.94
C GLY A 9 -14.07 16.25 24.02
N PHE A 10 -14.69 16.43 25.16
CA PHE A 10 -14.12 17.17 26.30
C PHE A 10 -12.88 16.49 26.90
N PRO A 11 -12.04 17.21 27.65
CA PRO A 11 -10.97 16.59 28.43
C PRO A 11 -11.52 15.53 29.38
N ASN A 12 -10.74 14.48 29.60
CA ASN A 12 -11.05 13.38 30.51
C ASN A 12 -12.24 12.48 30.16
N VAL A 13 -12.86 12.64 28.96
CA VAL A 13 -13.88 11.70 28.47
C VAL A 13 -13.28 10.40 27.96
N GLY A 14 -11.95 10.30 27.86
CA GLY A 14 -11.22 9.08 27.47
C GLY A 14 -10.80 8.99 26.01
N LYS A 15 -10.65 10.13 25.28
CA LYS A 15 -10.20 10.16 23.87
C LYS A 15 -8.89 9.43 23.63
N SER A 16 -7.82 9.81 24.35
CA SER A 16 -6.50 9.20 24.17
C SER A 16 -6.49 7.73 24.58
N THR A 17 -7.29 7.33 25.58
CA THR A 17 -7.49 5.93 25.94
C THR A 17 -8.17 5.17 24.79
N LEU A 18 -9.17 5.77 24.15
CA LEU A 18 -9.85 5.19 22.99
C LEU A 18 -8.90 5.07 21.80
N VAL A 19 -8.16 6.12 21.45
CA VAL A 19 -7.16 6.09 20.38
C VAL A 19 -6.15 4.97 20.63
N ASN A 20 -5.55 4.90 21.83
CA ASN A 20 -4.61 3.84 22.18
C ASN A 20 -5.23 2.45 22.11
N ARG A 21 -6.52 2.31 22.46
CA ARG A 21 -7.23 1.03 22.36
C ARG A 21 -7.46 0.63 20.91
N LEU A 22 -7.90 1.54 20.06
CA LEU A 22 -8.13 1.29 18.63
C LEU A 22 -6.85 0.98 17.87
N THR A 23 -5.72 1.56 18.29
CA THR A 23 -4.39 1.32 17.71
C THR A 23 -3.64 0.16 18.37
N GLY A 24 -3.96 -0.24 19.58
CA GLY A 24 -3.28 -1.27 20.38
C GLY A 24 -3.72 -2.72 20.10
N SER A 25 -4.67 -2.98 19.21
CA SER A 25 -4.99 -4.33 18.72
C SER A 25 -3.87 -4.82 17.81
N ARG A 26 -3.08 -5.74 18.27
CA ARG A 26 -1.92 -6.54 17.79
C ARG A 26 -1.25 -6.27 16.41
N THR A 27 -1.66 -5.26 15.63
CA THR A 27 -1.15 -4.99 14.27
C THR A 27 -0.89 -3.52 13.93
N ALA A 28 -1.00 -2.59 14.87
CA ALA A 28 -0.77 -1.19 14.59
C ALA A 28 0.73 -0.86 14.59
N VAL A 29 1.27 -0.50 13.44
CA VAL A 29 2.61 0.06 13.31
C VAL A 29 2.49 1.58 13.51
N VAL A 30 3.01 2.07 14.64
CA VAL A 30 3.08 3.51 14.92
C VAL A 30 4.16 4.10 14.02
N HIS A 31 3.78 4.86 13.01
CA HIS A 31 4.70 5.70 12.26
C HIS A 31 4.69 7.12 12.86
N GLU A 32 5.64 7.37 13.74
CA GLU A 32 5.98 8.76 14.10
C GLU A 32 6.78 9.37 12.95
N GLN A 33 6.20 10.32 12.22
CA GLN A 33 6.96 11.15 11.29
C GLN A 33 7.57 12.35 12.01
N PRO A 34 8.90 12.45 12.16
CA PRO A 34 9.53 13.67 12.66
C PRO A 34 9.59 14.70 11.53
N GLY A 35 8.91 15.82 11.67
CA GLY A 35 9.22 16.99 10.85
C GLY A 35 8.10 17.82 10.25
N VAL A 36 6.84 17.74 10.71
CA VAL A 36 5.82 18.72 10.33
C VAL A 36 5.14 19.25 11.58
N THR A 37 5.40 20.52 11.86
CA THR A 37 4.74 21.43 12.81
C THR A 37 3.92 20.80 13.93
N ARG A 38 4.49 20.86 15.16
CA ARG A 38 3.88 20.85 16.50
C ARG A 38 2.43 20.38 16.59
N ASP A 39 2.22 19.26 17.30
CA ASP A 39 1.06 18.89 18.12
C ASP A 39 -0.07 18.03 17.54
N ARG A 40 0.10 17.28 16.45
CA ARG A 40 -0.93 16.31 16.01
C ARG A 40 -0.35 14.92 15.80
N LYS A 41 -0.97 13.93 16.45
CA LYS A 41 -0.64 12.51 16.22
C LYS A 41 -1.63 11.92 15.23
N GLU A 42 -1.20 11.70 14.00
CA GLU A 42 -1.89 10.84 13.05
C GLU A 42 -1.39 9.41 13.27
N ILE A 43 -2.29 8.49 13.59
CA ILE A 43 -1.95 7.10 13.91
C ILE A 43 -2.72 6.19 12.96
N ALA A 44 -2.00 5.30 12.27
CA ALA A 44 -2.65 4.29 11.45
C ALA A 44 -3.32 3.23 12.33
N ALA A 45 -4.58 2.93 12.04
CA ALA A 45 -5.33 1.84 12.65
C ALA A 45 -5.74 0.83 11.59
N GLU A 46 -5.84 -0.45 12.00
CA GLU A 46 -6.20 -1.56 11.12
C GLU A 46 -7.29 -2.40 11.75
N TRP A 47 -8.33 -2.74 10.98
CA TRP A 47 -9.39 -3.64 11.40
C TRP A 47 -9.80 -4.59 10.27
N GLY A 48 -9.60 -5.88 10.46
CA GLY A 48 -9.79 -6.88 9.42
C GLY A 48 -8.81 -6.66 8.26
N ARG A 49 -9.33 -6.27 7.09
CA ARG A 49 -8.55 -5.93 5.90
C ARG A 49 -8.46 -4.43 5.65
N ASP A 50 -9.12 -3.63 6.49
CA ASP A 50 -9.28 -2.20 6.29
C ASP A 50 -8.31 -1.40 7.17
N ARG A 51 -7.75 -0.33 6.58
CA ARG A 51 -6.85 0.60 7.24
C ARG A 51 -7.40 2.01 7.15
N PHE A 52 -7.29 2.77 8.23
CA PHE A 52 -7.71 4.17 8.29
C PHE A 52 -6.80 4.98 9.21
N TRP A 53 -6.82 6.30 9.04
CA TRP A 53 -6.08 7.20 9.92
C TRP A 53 -6.94 7.63 11.10
N LEU A 54 -6.35 7.63 12.30
CA LEU A 54 -6.92 8.25 13.50
C LEU A 54 -6.16 9.55 13.78
N ILE A 55 -6.91 10.64 13.93
CA ILE A 55 -6.39 11.94 14.38
C ILE A 55 -6.85 12.16 15.82
N ASP A 56 -5.89 12.20 16.75
CA ASP A 56 -6.17 12.62 18.13
C ASP A 56 -6.13 14.15 18.21
N THR A 57 -7.30 14.77 18.33
CA THR A 57 -7.41 16.23 18.50
C THR A 57 -7.11 16.69 19.91
N GLY A 58 -6.91 15.78 20.86
CA GLY A 58 -6.69 16.07 22.30
C GLY A 58 -5.26 16.42 22.69
N GLY A 59 -4.28 16.35 21.78
CA GLY A 59 -2.86 16.60 22.05
C GLY A 59 -2.41 18.06 21.93
N VAL A 60 -3.29 18.98 21.58
CA VAL A 60 -2.93 20.41 21.46
C VAL A 60 -2.85 21.01 22.85
N ASP A 61 -1.63 21.33 23.29
CA ASP A 61 -1.37 22.03 24.55
C ASP A 61 -2.18 23.33 24.60
N ILE A 62 -2.99 23.45 25.64
CA ILE A 62 -3.75 24.66 25.95
C ILE A 62 -2.77 25.74 26.50
N ALA A 63 -1.94 26.28 25.60
CA ALA A 63 -1.10 27.42 25.88
C ALA A 63 -1.86 28.77 25.72
N ASP A 64 -3.10 28.71 25.20
CA ASP A 64 -3.91 29.89 24.97
C ASP A 64 -4.93 30.08 26.10
N ARG A 65 -5.02 31.30 26.63
CA ARG A 65 -5.87 31.70 27.77
C ARG A 65 -7.36 31.85 27.38
N SER A 66 -7.80 31.21 26.30
CA SER A 66 -9.21 31.19 25.89
C SER A 66 -10.05 30.26 26.77
N PRO A 67 -11.35 30.53 26.98
CA PRO A 67 -12.21 29.61 27.70
C PRO A 67 -12.21 28.23 27.06
N MET A 68 -12.07 27.18 27.87
CA MET A 68 -11.91 25.78 27.47
C MET A 68 -12.94 25.33 26.40
N THR A 69 -14.17 25.83 26.47
CA THR A 69 -15.25 25.56 25.54
C THR A 69 -14.95 26.09 24.13
N GLN A 70 -14.34 27.29 24.00
CA GLN A 70 -13.98 27.85 22.69
C GLN A 70 -12.86 27.04 21.99
N SER A 71 -11.94 26.50 22.76
CA SER A 71 -10.87 25.63 22.26
C SER A 71 -11.47 24.32 21.68
N ILE A 72 -12.43 23.70 22.37
CA ILE A 72 -13.04 22.43 21.94
C ILE A 72 -13.95 22.63 20.74
N ALA A 73 -14.72 23.73 20.69
CA ALA A 73 -15.51 24.09 19.53
C ALA A 73 -14.64 24.35 18.28
N ALA A 74 -13.45 24.94 18.47
CA ALA A 74 -12.46 25.11 17.39
C ALA A 74 -11.92 23.76 16.91
N GLN A 75 -11.56 22.86 17.83
CA GLN A 75 -11.13 21.49 17.52
C GLN A 75 -12.21 20.71 16.75
N ALA A 76 -13.48 20.84 17.16
CA ALA A 76 -14.59 20.19 16.46
C ALA A 76 -14.76 20.70 15.03
N ARG A 77 -14.65 22.01 14.79
CA ARG A 77 -14.70 22.59 13.43
C ARG A 77 -13.54 22.11 12.57
N GLU A 78 -12.36 22.03 13.13
CA GLU A 78 -11.17 21.57 12.46
C GLU A 78 -11.26 20.08 12.11
N ALA A 79 -11.66 19.24 13.07
CA ALA A 79 -11.92 17.82 12.85
C ALA A 79 -12.92 17.59 11.71
N VAL A 80 -13.99 18.36 11.68
CA VAL A 80 -14.99 18.33 10.60
C VAL A 80 -14.40 18.69 9.25
N SER A 81 -13.46 19.64 9.18
CA SER A 81 -12.86 20.05 7.91
C SER A 81 -11.92 18.98 7.32
N GLU A 82 -11.25 18.21 8.16
CA GLU A 82 -10.14 17.32 7.77
C GLU A 82 -10.53 15.84 7.74
N ALA A 83 -11.47 15.41 8.58
CA ALA A 83 -11.83 14.00 8.67
C ALA A 83 -12.98 13.60 7.74
N ASP A 84 -13.02 12.33 7.36
CA ASP A 84 -14.13 11.71 6.63
C ASP A 84 -15.22 11.24 7.60
N LEU A 85 -14.86 10.90 8.83
CA LEU A 85 -15.73 10.46 9.92
C LEU A 85 -15.29 11.11 11.23
N VAL A 86 -16.22 11.53 12.06
CA VAL A 86 -15.95 12.09 13.39
C VAL A 86 -16.48 11.16 14.47
N LEU A 87 -15.63 10.79 15.43
CA LEU A 87 -16.02 10.12 16.67
C LEU A 87 -16.21 11.19 17.76
N PHE A 88 -17.44 11.43 18.14
CA PHE A 88 -17.73 12.33 19.25
C PHE A 88 -17.87 11.54 20.54
N VAL A 89 -16.88 11.70 21.44
CA VAL A 89 -16.77 10.92 22.68
C VAL A 89 -17.32 11.72 23.85
N VAL A 90 -18.31 11.17 24.53
CA VAL A 90 -18.95 11.74 25.71
C VAL A 90 -18.80 10.79 26.90
N ASP A 91 -18.66 11.30 28.10
CA ASP A 91 -18.64 10.53 29.34
C ASP A 91 -20.08 10.20 29.77
N ALA A 92 -20.52 8.95 29.56
CA ALA A 92 -21.86 8.52 29.87
C ALA A 92 -22.20 8.59 31.37
N LYS A 93 -21.17 8.48 32.27
CA LYS A 93 -21.39 8.59 33.72
C LYS A 93 -21.56 10.03 34.19
N ALA A 94 -20.92 10.97 33.51
CA ALA A 94 -21.04 12.39 33.84
C ALA A 94 -22.33 13.01 33.27
N GLY A 95 -22.93 12.40 32.25
CA GLY A 95 -24.08 12.91 31.52
C GLY A 95 -23.71 14.04 30.57
N ILE A 96 -24.74 14.62 29.92
CA ILE A 96 -24.56 15.70 28.94
C ILE A 96 -24.20 17.02 29.64
N THR A 97 -23.12 17.63 29.21
CA THR A 97 -22.73 18.97 29.65
C THR A 97 -23.14 20.04 28.63
N PRO A 98 -23.25 21.33 29.03
CA PRO A 98 -23.54 22.43 28.08
C PRO A 98 -22.53 22.50 26.92
N GLY A 99 -21.29 22.11 27.19
CA GLY A 99 -20.27 22.07 26.14
C GLY A 99 -20.46 20.92 25.14
N ASP A 100 -20.94 19.76 25.58
CA ASP A 100 -21.29 18.69 24.68
C ASP A 100 -22.41 19.09 23.72
N GLU A 101 -23.39 19.88 24.20
CA GLU A 101 -24.47 20.43 23.37
C GLU A 101 -23.92 21.38 22.30
N GLU A 102 -22.96 22.26 22.63
CA GLU A 102 -22.33 23.18 21.68
C GLU A 102 -21.54 22.41 20.61
N VAL A 103 -20.77 21.40 20.99
CA VAL A 103 -20.04 20.54 20.04
C VAL A 103 -21.05 19.78 19.15
N ALA A 104 -22.11 19.22 19.72
CA ALA A 104 -23.14 18.53 18.98
C ALA A 104 -23.81 19.45 17.95
N ASP A 105 -24.05 20.73 18.27
CA ASP A 105 -24.59 21.71 17.34
C ASP A 105 -23.65 21.96 16.13
N ILE A 106 -22.34 22.01 16.38
CA ILE A 106 -21.33 22.16 15.32
C ILE A 106 -21.35 20.93 14.42
N LEU A 107 -21.34 19.72 15.01
CA LEU A 107 -21.31 18.45 14.27
C LEU A 107 -22.59 18.24 13.45
N ARG A 108 -23.78 18.58 13.98
CA ARG A 108 -25.04 18.48 13.23
C ARG A 108 -25.08 19.35 11.98
N ARG A 109 -24.42 20.53 12.00
CA ARG A 109 -24.34 21.45 10.86
C ARG A 109 -23.34 21.00 9.79
N ALA A 110 -22.45 20.09 10.13
CA ALA A 110 -21.27 19.78 9.34
C ALA A 110 -21.50 18.83 8.16
N ARG A 111 -22.66 18.27 7.92
CA ARG A 111 -22.97 17.28 6.84
C ARG A 111 -21.95 16.15 6.69
N LYS A 112 -21.21 15.83 7.74
CA LYS A 112 -20.26 14.71 7.79
C LYS A 112 -20.81 13.60 8.67
N PRO A 113 -20.48 12.32 8.40
CA PRO A 113 -20.84 11.23 9.29
C PRO A 113 -20.23 11.44 10.68
N VAL A 114 -21.04 11.23 11.71
CA VAL A 114 -20.64 11.35 13.11
C VAL A 114 -21.08 10.09 13.85
N LEU A 115 -20.20 9.43 14.56
CA LEU A 115 -20.53 8.39 15.53
C LEU A 115 -20.47 8.97 16.94
N LEU A 116 -21.58 8.93 17.65
CA LEU A 116 -21.67 9.35 19.04
C LEU A 116 -21.28 8.18 19.96
N ILE A 117 -20.25 8.40 20.76
CA ILE A 117 -19.63 7.38 21.63
C ILE A 117 -19.98 7.67 23.07
N ALA A 118 -20.74 6.81 23.71
CA ALA A 118 -21.03 6.83 25.14
C ALA A 118 -19.92 6.06 25.88
N ASN A 119 -18.85 6.78 26.26
CA ASN A 119 -17.69 6.13 26.88
C ASN A 119 -17.85 5.98 28.40
N LYS A 120 -16.99 5.14 29.00
CA LYS A 120 -16.93 4.76 30.41
C LYS A 120 -18.11 3.88 30.88
N ILE A 121 -18.73 3.17 29.98
CA ILE A 121 -19.69 2.10 30.28
C ILE A 121 -18.90 0.82 30.47
N ASP A 122 -18.51 0.55 31.70
CA ASP A 122 -17.59 -0.55 32.04
C ASP A 122 -18.31 -1.90 32.20
N ASP A 123 -19.64 -1.86 32.40
CA ASP A 123 -20.49 -3.03 32.56
C ASP A 123 -21.64 -2.97 31.52
N PRO A 124 -21.91 -4.04 30.75
CA PRO A 124 -23.04 -4.11 29.83
C PRO A 124 -24.40 -3.80 30.48
N ALA A 125 -24.55 -4.07 31.78
CA ALA A 125 -25.76 -3.71 32.52
C ALA A 125 -26.02 -2.19 32.59
N GLN A 126 -25.01 -1.39 32.31
CA GLN A 126 -25.05 0.09 32.30
C GLN A 126 -25.25 0.68 30.89
N ASP A 127 -25.46 -0.13 29.85
CA ASP A 127 -25.66 0.33 28.47
C ASP A 127 -26.84 1.33 28.37
N SER A 128 -27.80 1.23 29.29
CA SER A 128 -28.93 2.18 29.38
C SER A 128 -28.49 3.64 29.62
N LEU A 129 -27.29 3.90 30.17
CA LEU A 129 -26.75 5.26 30.32
C LEU A 129 -26.51 5.94 28.98
N ALA A 130 -26.31 5.20 27.91
CA ALA A 130 -26.18 5.74 26.57
C ALA A 130 -27.47 6.39 26.06
N PHE A 131 -28.65 5.96 26.52
CA PHE A 131 -29.92 6.48 26.04
C PHE A 131 -30.09 7.98 26.27
N ASP A 132 -29.56 8.52 27.35
CA ASP A 132 -29.68 9.95 27.64
C ASP A 132 -28.96 10.81 26.56
N LEU A 133 -27.95 10.24 25.91
CA LEU A 133 -27.17 10.94 24.89
C LEU A 133 -27.92 11.11 23.54
N HIS A 134 -29.05 10.42 23.31
CA HIS A 134 -29.91 10.68 22.14
C HIS A 134 -30.35 12.15 22.05
N ARG A 135 -30.42 12.85 23.18
CA ARG A 135 -30.76 14.27 23.24
C ARG A 135 -29.77 15.15 22.45
N LEU A 136 -28.56 14.68 22.18
CA LEU A 136 -27.57 15.38 21.36
C LEU A 136 -27.93 15.36 19.86
N GLY A 137 -28.87 14.51 19.43
CA GLY A 137 -29.39 14.49 18.05
C GLY A 137 -28.36 14.12 16.99
N LEU A 138 -27.40 13.23 17.33
CA LEU A 138 -26.32 12.74 16.45
C LEU A 138 -26.46 11.24 16.11
N GLY A 139 -27.69 10.70 16.20
CA GLY A 139 -27.98 9.28 15.97
C GLY A 139 -27.87 8.44 17.23
N ASP A 140 -27.76 7.12 17.05
CA ASP A 140 -27.72 6.15 18.15
C ASP A 140 -26.36 6.16 18.84
N PRO A 141 -26.29 6.48 20.15
CA PRO A 141 -25.06 6.44 20.91
C PRO A 141 -24.53 5.01 21.03
N LEU A 142 -23.24 4.82 20.77
CA LEU A 142 -22.58 3.52 20.93
C LEU A 142 -22.01 3.39 22.37
N PRO A 143 -22.54 2.47 23.18
CA PRO A 143 -22.00 2.21 24.52
C PRO A 143 -20.60 1.60 24.40
N LEU A 144 -19.64 2.14 25.17
CA LEU A 144 -18.24 1.78 25.06
C LEU A 144 -17.49 1.92 26.38
N SER A 145 -16.53 1.05 26.63
CA SER A 145 -15.46 1.26 27.61
C SER A 145 -14.10 1.24 26.92
N ALA A 146 -13.53 2.41 26.68
CA ALA A 146 -12.18 2.51 26.13
C ALA A 146 -11.14 1.85 27.04
N LEU A 147 -11.36 1.84 28.37
CA LEU A 147 -10.45 1.25 29.35
C LEU A 147 -10.52 -0.30 29.31
N HIS A 148 -11.68 -0.87 29.28
CA HIS A 148 -11.89 -2.33 29.38
C HIS A 148 -12.11 -3.01 28.00
N GLY A 149 -12.36 -2.25 26.93
CA GLY A 149 -12.52 -2.75 25.57
C GLY A 149 -13.96 -3.21 25.24
N HIS A 150 -14.92 -2.98 26.13
CA HIS A 150 -16.33 -3.25 25.85
C HIS A 150 -16.81 -2.38 24.68
N GLY A 151 -17.54 -2.95 23.69
CA GLY A 151 -18.07 -2.26 22.52
C GLY A 151 -17.01 -1.82 21.47
N THR A 152 -15.72 -2.12 21.69
CA THR A 152 -14.66 -1.66 20.77
C THR A 152 -14.73 -2.32 19.39
N GLY A 153 -15.11 -3.61 19.33
CA GLY A 153 -15.27 -4.33 18.06
C GLY A 153 -16.41 -3.74 17.22
N ASP A 154 -17.57 -3.52 17.84
CA ASP A 154 -18.74 -2.92 17.20
C ASP A 154 -18.45 -1.50 16.69
N LEU A 155 -17.66 -0.72 17.46
CA LEU A 155 -17.20 0.59 17.03
C LEU A 155 -16.30 0.48 15.79
N LEU A 156 -15.35 -0.45 15.75
CA LEU A 156 -14.45 -0.64 14.61
C LEU A 156 -15.21 -1.07 13.36
N ASP A 157 -16.19 -1.97 13.50
CA ASP A 157 -17.08 -2.37 12.40
C ASP A 157 -17.89 -1.18 11.87
N ARG A 158 -18.42 -0.33 12.77
CA ARG A 158 -19.14 0.90 12.37
C ARG A 158 -18.21 1.91 11.72
N ILE A 159 -17.01 2.13 12.21
CA ILE A 159 -16.01 3.00 11.57
C ILE A 159 -15.76 2.56 10.14
N VAL A 160 -15.51 1.26 9.93
CA VAL A 160 -15.25 0.71 8.59
C VAL A 160 -16.47 0.83 7.68
N ALA A 161 -17.70 0.69 8.21
CA ALA A 161 -18.93 0.82 7.43
C ALA A 161 -19.26 2.29 7.05
N GLU A 162 -19.01 3.25 7.95
CA GLU A 162 -19.33 4.67 7.77
C GLU A 162 -18.25 5.46 7.03
N LEU A 163 -17.00 4.99 7.10
CA LEU A 163 -15.96 5.58 6.28
C LEU A 163 -16.39 5.45 4.82
N PRO A 164 -16.31 6.54 4.04
CA PRO A 164 -16.51 6.43 2.62
C PRO A 164 -15.60 5.29 2.20
N GLY A 165 -16.20 4.16 1.82
CA GLY A 165 -15.45 3.10 1.19
C GLY A 165 -14.54 3.82 0.23
N ASP A 166 -13.25 3.47 0.17
CA ASP A 166 -12.39 4.11 -0.81
C ASP A 166 -13.28 4.31 -2.02
N GLY A 167 -13.67 5.55 -2.37
CA GLY A 167 -14.46 5.86 -3.57
C GLY A 167 -13.68 5.47 -4.83
N ARG A 168 -12.71 4.61 -4.63
CA ARG A 168 -12.14 3.69 -5.57
C ARG A 168 -13.30 2.81 -6.01
N ALA A 169 -13.73 2.96 -7.24
CA ALA A 169 -14.23 1.81 -7.96
C ALA A 169 -13.37 0.64 -7.45
N GLU A 170 -13.97 -0.35 -6.79
CA GLU A 170 -13.25 -1.48 -6.21
C GLU A 170 -12.28 -1.93 -7.27
N VAL A 171 -10.99 -1.62 -7.03
CA VAL A 171 -9.97 -2.03 -7.97
C VAL A 171 -9.97 -3.54 -7.88
N PRO A 172 -10.47 -4.26 -8.89
CA PRO A 172 -10.63 -5.70 -8.81
C PRO A 172 -9.31 -6.33 -8.41
N GLU A 173 -9.31 -7.44 -7.72
CA GLU A 173 -8.08 -8.20 -7.44
C GLU A 173 -7.33 -8.57 -8.74
N THR A 174 -8.05 -8.61 -9.86
CA THR A 174 -7.52 -8.82 -11.20
C THR A 174 -6.84 -7.60 -11.81
N ALA A 175 -6.93 -6.42 -11.19
CA ALA A 175 -6.25 -5.23 -11.67
C ALA A 175 -4.73 -5.35 -11.53
N ILE A 176 -4.03 -4.86 -12.54
CA ILE A 176 -2.57 -4.89 -12.63
C ILE A 176 -2.02 -3.65 -11.95
N ARG A 177 -1.39 -3.79 -10.79
CA ARG A 177 -0.73 -2.68 -10.10
C ARG A 177 0.68 -2.51 -10.63
N VAL A 178 0.99 -1.30 -11.10
CA VAL A 178 2.26 -1.00 -11.79
C VAL A 178 3.00 0.13 -11.08
N ALA A 179 4.23 -0.11 -10.65
CA ALA A 179 5.14 0.93 -10.17
C ALA A 179 6.11 1.36 -11.27
N ILE A 180 6.34 2.67 -11.41
CA ILE A 180 7.35 3.21 -12.33
C ILE A 180 8.55 3.67 -11.52
N LEU A 181 9.63 2.90 -11.59
CA LEU A 181 10.86 3.12 -10.83
C LEU A 181 11.98 3.65 -11.76
N GLY A 182 12.92 4.38 -11.21
CA GLY A 182 14.05 4.88 -11.98
C GLY A 182 14.64 6.15 -11.37
N ARG A 183 15.86 6.48 -11.77
CA ARG A 183 16.56 7.69 -11.35
C ARG A 183 15.77 8.98 -11.65
N PRO A 184 16.10 10.10 -11.05
CA PRO A 184 15.57 11.39 -11.48
C PRO A 184 15.87 11.65 -12.98
N ASN A 185 14.91 12.23 -13.69
CA ASN A 185 15.02 12.66 -15.10
C ASN A 185 15.11 11.53 -16.17
N VAL A 186 15.00 10.26 -15.82
CA VAL A 186 14.97 9.15 -16.79
C VAL A 186 13.69 9.08 -17.63
N GLY A 187 12.69 9.92 -17.34
CA GLY A 187 11.46 10.02 -18.14
C GLY A 187 10.22 9.38 -17.52
N LYS A 188 10.20 9.08 -16.21
CA LYS A 188 9.02 8.46 -15.52
C LYS A 188 7.72 9.20 -15.79
N SER A 189 7.66 10.48 -15.50
CA SER A 189 6.46 11.33 -15.73
C SER A 189 6.10 11.43 -17.21
N SER A 190 7.08 11.45 -18.10
CA SER A 190 6.84 11.48 -19.54
C SER A 190 6.25 10.17 -20.04
N LEU A 191 6.73 9.03 -19.53
CA LEU A 191 6.20 7.72 -19.86
C LEU A 191 4.74 7.60 -19.39
N LEU A 192 4.45 7.93 -18.13
CA LEU A 192 3.09 7.90 -17.59
C LEU A 192 2.15 8.77 -18.44
N ASN A 193 2.52 10.02 -18.71
CA ASN A 193 1.71 10.93 -19.53
C ASN A 193 1.51 10.41 -20.96
N ALA A 194 2.50 9.77 -21.55
CA ALA A 194 2.41 9.21 -22.90
C ALA A 194 1.48 7.98 -22.94
N ILE A 195 1.44 7.17 -21.90
CA ILE A 195 0.48 6.07 -21.75
C ILE A 195 -0.93 6.65 -21.59
N LEU A 196 -1.11 7.58 -20.66
CA LEU A 196 -2.42 8.17 -20.36
C LEU A 196 -3.00 9.02 -21.51
N GLY A 197 -2.15 9.62 -22.34
CA GLY A 197 -2.57 10.46 -23.47
C GLY A 197 -3.03 9.69 -24.72
N ARG A 198 -2.83 8.37 -24.79
CA ARG A 198 -3.20 7.55 -25.95
C ARG A 198 -4.51 6.79 -25.79
N GLU A 199 -4.83 6.39 -24.59
CA GLU A 199 -6.02 5.61 -24.29
C GLU A 199 -7.21 6.51 -23.94
N ARG A 200 -8.43 6.04 -24.16
CA ARG A 200 -9.64 6.65 -23.57
C ARG A 200 -9.62 6.36 -22.08
N VAL A 201 -8.82 7.15 -21.37
CA VAL A 201 -8.61 7.00 -19.94
C VAL A 201 -9.86 7.48 -19.23
N ILE A 202 -10.56 6.56 -18.60
CA ILE A 202 -11.42 6.94 -17.48
C ILE A 202 -10.46 7.22 -16.33
N VAL A 203 -9.91 8.44 -16.29
CA VAL A 203 -9.12 8.90 -15.15
C VAL A 203 -10.10 9.09 -14.02
N SER A 204 -10.24 8.09 -13.20
CA SER A 204 -10.78 8.28 -11.87
C SER A 204 -9.67 8.94 -11.05
N GLU A 205 -9.60 10.26 -11.09
CA GLU A 205 -8.95 11.01 -10.03
C GLU A 205 -9.81 10.81 -8.79
N THR A 206 -9.54 9.81 -8.02
CA THR A 206 -10.09 9.71 -6.69
C THR A 206 -9.22 10.60 -5.80
N PRO A 207 -9.69 11.80 -5.42
CA PRO A 207 -9.02 12.60 -4.40
C PRO A 207 -9.31 11.90 -3.06
N GLY A 208 -8.40 11.07 -2.64
CA GLY A 208 -8.39 10.50 -1.30
C GLY A 208 -7.20 11.05 -0.56
N THR A 209 -7.46 11.99 0.35
CA THR A 209 -6.58 12.51 1.38
C THR A 209 -5.30 13.22 0.89
N THR A 210 -5.33 14.51 1.09
CA THR A 210 -4.18 15.42 1.08
C THR A 210 -2.97 14.81 1.78
N ARG A 211 -2.01 14.33 1.01
CA ARG A 211 -0.57 14.08 1.22
C ARG A 211 -0.03 12.74 0.78
N ASP A 212 -0.85 11.71 0.52
CA ASP A 212 -0.37 10.38 0.12
C ASP A 212 -0.70 10.02 -1.33
N ALA A 213 0.13 9.18 -1.89
CA ALA A 213 0.21 8.70 -3.26
C ALA A 213 -1.12 8.66 -4.04
N ILE A 214 -1.29 9.56 -4.99
CA ILE A 214 -2.40 9.50 -5.95
C ILE A 214 -2.08 8.38 -6.93
N ASP A 215 -2.84 7.31 -6.90
CA ASP A 215 -2.78 6.24 -7.87
C ASP A 215 -3.59 6.65 -9.12
N THR A 216 -3.15 6.26 -10.30
CA THR A 216 -3.85 6.56 -11.56
C THR A 216 -4.37 5.27 -12.17
N VAL A 217 -5.68 5.19 -12.35
CA VAL A 217 -6.35 4.01 -12.92
C VAL A 217 -6.66 4.27 -14.39
N PHE A 218 -6.43 3.28 -15.25
CA PHE A 218 -6.91 3.27 -16.63
C PHE A 218 -7.30 1.87 -17.08
N GLU A 219 -8.17 1.80 -18.08
CA GLU A 219 -8.66 0.55 -18.65
C GLU A 219 -8.12 0.38 -20.08
N ARG A 220 -7.71 -0.86 -20.41
CA ARG A 220 -7.32 -1.30 -21.75
C ARG A 220 -8.01 -2.62 -22.05
N GLY A 221 -8.99 -2.60 -22.93
CA GLY A 221 -9.85 -3.76 -23.16
C GLY A 221 -10.58 -4.19 -21.89
N GLU A 222 -10.40 -5.44 -21.50
CA GLU A 222 -10.97 -6.00 -20.25
C GLU A 222 -10.01 -5.89 -19.05
N ARG A 223 -8.83 -5.30 -19.21
CA ARG A 223 -7.81 -5.18 -18.18
C ARG A 223 -7.80 -3.79 -17.56
N MET A 224 -7.75 -3.75 -16.23
CA MET A 224 -7.60 -2.54 -15.46
C MET A 224 -6.16 -2.41 -14.98
N PHE A 225 -5.56 -1.24 -15.16
CA PHE A 225 -4.21 -0.91 -14.73
C PHE A 225 -4.28 0.15 -13.65
N VAL A 226 -3.44 0.03 -12.63
CA VAL A 226 -3.29 0.98 -11.53
C VAL A 226 -1.83 1.39 -11.42
N PHE A 227 -1.49 2.58 -11.88
CA PHE A 227 -0.16 3.13 -11.63
C PHE A 227 -0.10 3.69 -10.22
N VAL A 228 0.75 3.08 -9.38
CA VAL A 228 0.91 3.46 -7.98
C VAL A 228 1.87 4.63 -7.80
N ASP A 229 1.62 5.49 -6.82
CA ASP A 229 2.41 6.68 -6.44
C ASP A 229 2.67 7.67 -7.60
N THR A 230 1.64 8.01 -8.35
CA THR A 230 1.78 8.99 -9.44
C THR A 230 1.86 10.44 -8.97
N ALA A 231 1.57 10.76 -7.71
CA ALA A 231 1.63 12.11 -7.15
C ALA A 231 3.04 12.70 -7.19
N GLY A 232 4.05 11.90 -6.87
CA GLY A 232 5.45 12.31 -6.97
C GLY A 232 5.90 12.61 -8.40
N MET A 233 5.23 11.99 -9.39
CA MET A 233 5.52 12.15 -10.81
C MET A 233 4.83 13.39 -11.44
N ARG A 234 3.68 13.83 -10.89
CA ARG A 234 2.90 14.97 -11.43
C ARG A 234 3.30 16.34 -10.86
N ARG A 235 3.85 16.42 -9.65
CA ARG A 235 4.29 17.70 -9.06
C ARG A 235 5.55 18.20 -9.72
N LYS A 236 5.44 19.27 -10.54
CA LYS A 236 6.57 20.04 -11.07
C LYS A 236 7.38 20.62 -9.90
N ARG A 237 8.65 20.27 -9.85
CA ARG A 237 9.77 20.83 -9.09
C ARG A 237 9.49 22.17 -8.37
N ARG A 238 9.42 22.11 -7.04
CA ARG A 238 9.96 23.16 -6.14
C ARG A 238 10.45 22.44 -4.90
N HIS A 239 11.74 22.23 -4.80
CA HIS A 239 12.65 22.25 -3.65
C HIS A 239 13.83 21.31 -3.90
N ARG A 240 14.99 21.92 -4.05
CA ARG A 240 16.31 21.27 -3.99
C ARG A 240 16.72 21.22 -2.52
N GLN A 241 17.19 20.07 -2.10
CA GLN A 241 18.02 19.64 -0.96
C GLN A 241 17.28 18.64 -0.07
N GLY A 242 17.87 17.45 0.10
CA GLY A 242 17.34 16.35 0.91
C GLY A 242 16.64 15.22 0.12
N VAL A 243 16.74 15.18 -1.21
CA VAL A 243 15.85 14.45 -2.13
C VAL A 243 16.19 12.97 -2.31
N GLU A 244 17.42 12.51 -2.05
CA GLU A 244 17.82 11.14 -2.40
C GLU A 244 17.26 10.08 -1.45
N TYR A 245 17.34 10.28 -0.17
CA TYR A 245 16.82 9.32 0.84
C TYR A 245 15.28 9.17 0.79
N TYR A 246 14.55 10.28 0.62
CA TYR A 246 13.10 10.24 0.45
C TYR A 246 12.66 9.62 -0.89
N SER A 247 13.53 9.64 -1.90
CA SER A 247 13.25 9.02 -3.21
C SER A 247 13.33 7.49 -3.16
N GLU A 248 14.26 6.92 -2.40
CA GLU A 248 14.40 5.46 -2.24
C GLU A 248 13.26 4.86 -1.41
N LEU A 249 12.89 5.48 -0.31
CA LEU A 249 11.78 5.03 0.53
C LEU A 249 10.44 5.03 -0.24
N ARG A 250 10.17 6.07 -1.02
CA ARG A 250 8.98 6.13 -1.88
C ARG A 250 9.01 5.09 -2.99
N ALA A 251 10.18 4.84 -3.58
CA ALA A 251 10.34 3.82 -4.59
C ALA A 251 10.06 2.42 -4.01
N LEU A 252 10.49 2.16 -2.77
CA LEU A 252 10.20 0.91 -2.06
C LEU A 252 8.71 0.79 -1.74
N ASP A 253 8.09 1.82 -1.18
CA ASP A 253 6.65 1.84 -0.87
C ASP A 253 5.79 1.64 -2.12
N ALA A 254 6.12 2.31 -3.23
CA ALA A 254 5.44 2.10 -4.51
C ALA A 254 5.63 0.67 -5.03
N ALA A 255 6.84 0.11 -4.89
CA ALA A 255 7.13 -1.25 -5.32
C ALA A 255 6.40 -2.29 -4.46
N GLU A 256 6.34 -2.13 -3.13
CA GLU A 256 5.62 -3.06 -2.23
C GLU A 256 4.11 -3.13 -2.50
N ARG A 257 3.55 -2.08 -3.11
CA ARG A 257 2.13 -2.00 -3.50
C ARG A 257 1.86 -2.47 -4.93
N ALA A 258 2.90 -2.79 -5.70
CA ALA A 258 2.81 -3.14 -7.12
C ALA A 258 2.99 -4.64 -7.37
N ASP A 259 2.38 -5.11 -8.47
CA ASP A 259 2.60 -6.45 -9.01
C ASP A 259 3.74 -6.46 -10.03
N VAL A 260 3.80 -5.38 -10.83
CA VAL A 260 4.80 -5.19 -11.88
C VAL A 260 5.55 -3.88 -11.66
N ALA A 261 6.86 -3.96 -11.61
CA ALA A 261 7.75 -2.81 -11.54
C ALA A 261 8.39 -2.53 -12.89
N LEU A 262 8.20 -1.32 -13.40
CA LEU A 262 8.87 -0.80 -14.59
C LEU A 262 10.15 -0.08 -14.15
N VAL A 263 11.30 -0.68 -14.40
CA VAL A 263 12.60 -0.07 -14.11
C VAL A 263 13.08 0.70 -15.33
N LEU A 264 12.99 2.02 -15.29
CA LEU A 264 13.38 2.90 -16.38
C LEU A 264 14.87 3.17 -16.39
N ILE A 265 15.50 2.94 -17.52
CA ILE A 265 16.90 3.23 -17.79
C ILE A 265 16.98 4.23 -18.94
N ASP A 266 17.73 5.31 -18.76
CA ASP A 266 18.00 6.31 -19.81
C ASP A 266 19.10 5.80 -20.73
N THR A 267 18.73 5.40 -21.93
CA THR A 267 19.68 4.82 -22.89
C THR A 267 20.65 5.83 -23.48
N SER A 268 20.40 7.14 -23.34
CA SER A 268 21.35 8.17 -23.77
C SER A 268 22.57 8.28 -22.86
N GLU A 269 22.46 7.81 -21.61
CA GLU A 269 23.54 7.82 -20.61
C GLU A 269 24.15 6.43 -20.37
N GLY A 270 23.52 5.35 -20.90
CA GLY A 270 23.90 3.98 -20.63
C GLY A 270 23.42 3.48 -19.26
N ILE A 271 23.81 2.24 -18.91
CA ILE A 271 23.44 1.62 -17.62
C ILE A 271 24.44 2.06 -16.55
N VAL A 272 23.94 2.71 -15.49
CA VAL A 272 24.75 3.15 -14.36
C VAL A 272 24.40 2.38 -13.07
N GLU A 273 25.29 2.41 -12.08
CA GLU A 273 25.10 1.70 -10.79
C GLU A 273 23.78 2.05 -10.07
N GLN A 274 23.32 3.29 -10.21
CA GLN A 274 22.06 3.73 -9.61
C GLN A 274 20.83 3.07 -10.26
N ASP A 275 20.88 2.71 -11.54
CA ASP A 275 19.82 1.94 -12.21
C ASP A 275 19.72 0.52 -11.64
N LEU A 276 20.86 -0.08 -11.30
CA LEU A 276 20.92 -1.41 -10.65
C LEU A 276 20.37 -1.37 -9.23
N SER A 277 20.67 -0.28 -8.50
CA SER A 277 20.10 -0.08 -7.15
C SER A 277 18.57 0.00 -7.21
N VAL A 278 18.00 0.70 -8.21
CA VAL A 278 16.55 0.77 -8.43
C VAL A 278 15.96 -0.60 -8.80
N ALA A 279 16.65 -1.38 -9.64
CA ALA A 279 16.22 -2.74 -9.97
C ALA A 279 16.25 -3.67 -8.73
N ASP A 280 17.21 -3.46 -7.81
CA ASP A 280 17.27 -4.19 -6.54
C ASP A 280 16.10 -3.84 -5.60
N VAL A 281 15.59 -2.61 -5.63
CA VAL A 281 14.36 -2.23 -4.91
C VAL A 281 13.17 -3.05 -5.41
N ALA A 282 12.95 -3.16 -6.72
CA ALA A 282 11.87 -3.97 -7.29
C ALA A 282 12.00 -5.47 -6.90
N ARG A 283 13.23 -5.98 -6.90
CA ARG A 283 13.53 -7.35 -6.47
C ARG A 283 13.22 -7.59 -5.00
N LYS A 284 13.60 -6.67 -4.12
CA LYS A 284 13.33 -6.75 -2.67
C LYS A 284 11.84 -6.68 -2.36
N ALA A 285 11.11 -5.85 -3.10
CA ALA A 285 9.66 -5.74 -3.01
C ALA A 285 8.90 -6.92 -3.64
N GLN A 286 9.62 -7.93 -4.18
CA GLN A 286 9.01 -9.11 -4.79
C GLN A 286 8.07 -8.80 -5.96
N CYS A 287 8.34 -7.73 -6.74
CA CYS A 287 7.58 -7.39 -7.96
C CYS A 287 8.09 -8.17 -9.17
N SER A 288 7.20 -8.48 -10.10
CA SER A 288 7.60 -8.83 -11.46
C SER A 288 8.25 -7.61 -12.13
N THR A 289 9.43 -7.77 -12.70
CA THR A 289 10.26 -6.65 -13.17
C THR A 289 10.33 -6.61 -14.69
N ILE A 290 10.14 -5.42 -15.26
CA ILE A 290 10.36 -5.11 -16.67
C ILE A 290 11.39 -3.98 -16.76
N VAL A 291 12.41 -4.13 -17.57
CA VAL A 291 13.34 -3.03 -17.88
C VAL A 291 12.81 -2.21 -19.06
N VAL A 292 12.63 -0.91 -18.85
CA VAL A 292 12.18 0.02 -19.89
C VAL A 292 13.35 0.89 -20.32
N LEU A 293 13.84 0.65 -21.53
CA LEU A 293 14.87 1.44 -22.18
C LEU A 293 14.23 2.72 -22.70
N SER A 294 14.30 3.79 -21.92
CA SER A 294 13.65 5.07 -22.19
C SER A 294 14.46 5.95 -23.11
N LYS A 295 13.82 7.02 -23.63
CA LYS A 295 14.40 8.00 -24.57
C LYS A 295 14.99 7.39 -25.85
N TRP A 296 14.36 6.33 -26.34
CA TRP A 296 14.82 5.58 -27.51
C TRP A 296 14.83 6.37 -28.82
N ASP A 297 14.30 7.58 -28.83
CA ASP A 297 14.33 8.53 -29.94
C ASP A 297 15.65 9.30 -30.08
N VAL A 298 16.46 9.32 -29.04
CA VAL A 298 17.75 10.04 -29.00
C VAL A 298 18.94 9.13 -28.72
N THR A 299 18.73 7.83 -28.52
CA THR A 299 19.84 6.89 -28.31
C THR A 299 20.58 6.56 -29.58
N THR A 300 21.89 6.35 -29.44
CA THR A 300 22.78 5.86 -30.51
C THR A 300 23.14 4.39 -30.34
N VAL A 301 22.70 3.76 -29.25
CA VAL A 301 23.02 2.39 -28.83
C VAL A 301 21.95 1.42 -29.30
N GLY A 302 22.35 0.25 -29.81
CA GLY A 302 21.43 -0.83 -30.18
C GLY A 302 20.95 -1.65 -28.97
N ILE A 303 19.83 -2.35 -29.12
CA ILE A 303 19.32 -3.29 -28.08
C ILE A 303 20.36 -4.39 -27.81
N GLU A 304 21.03 -4.85 -28.86
CA GLU A 304 22.04 -5.93 -28.79
C GLU A 304 23.25 -5.54 -27.95
N ASP A 305 23.55 -4.24 -27.82
CA ASP A 305 24.64 -3.75 -27.00
C ASP A 305 24.27 -3.70 -25.52
N VAL A 306 22.99 -3.41 -25.20
CA VAL A 306 22.48 -3.25 -23.82
C VAL A 306 22.09 -4.60 -23.18
N ARG A 307 21.56 -5.52 -23.97
CA ARG A 307 21.03 -6.81 -23.51
C ARG A 307 22.03 -7.67 -22.73
N PRO A 308 23.28 -7.89 -23.21
CA PRO A 308 24.25 -8.72 -22.47
C PRO A 308 24.59 -8.15 -21.10
N GLU A 309 24.63 -6.81 -20.99
CA GLU A 309 24.90 -6.16 -19.71
C GLU A 309 23.75 -6.30 -18.72
N LEU A 310 22.49 -6.16 -19.17
CA LEU A 310 21.30 -6.42 -18.35
C LEU A 310 21.25 -7.87 -17.85
N GLU A 311 21.46 -8.84 -18.73
CA GLU A 311 21.42 -10.27 -18.39
C GLU A 311 22.52 -10.64 -17.39
N ARG A 312 23.70 -10.03 -17.46
CA ARG A 312 24.82 -10.25 -16.55
C ARG A 312 24.57 -9.64 -15.17
N ARG A 313 23.96 -8.44 -15.11
CA ARG A 313 23.81 -7.67 -13.87
C ARG A 313 22.51 -7.93 -13.13
N LEU A 314 21.44 -8.31 -13.84
CA LEU A 314 20.10 -8.52 -13.26
C LEU A 314 19.77 -10.01 -13.18
N ARG A 315 19.85 -10.58 -11.98
CA ARG A 315 19.67 -12.01 -11.71
C ARG A 315 18.32 -12.58 -12.19
N GLN A 316 17.26 -11.79 -12.13
CA GLN A 316 15.93 -12.22 -12.55
C GLN A 316 15.78 -12.28 -14.07
N ARG A 317 16.78 -11.84 -14.83
CA ARG A 317 16.74 -11.72 -16.30
C ARG A 317 15.45 -11.06 -16.79
N PRO A 318 15.12 -9.84 -16.29
CA PRO A 318 13.86 -9.22 -16.62
C PRO A 318 13.75 -8.96 -18.13
N PRO A 319 12.56 -9.17 -18.71
CA PRO A 319 12.32 -8.76 -20.09
C PRO A 319 12.52 -7.25 -20.22
N HIS A 320 12.89 -6.82 -21.42
CA HIS A 320 13.17 -5.42 -21.70
C HIS A 320 12.42 -4.94 -22.93
N VAL A 321 12.13 -3.65 -22.96
CA VAL A 321 11.46 -3.00 -24.09
C VAL A 321 11.99 -1.59 -24.28
N ALA A 322 12.25 -1.21 -25.55
CA ALA A 322 12.66 0.13 -25.90
C ALA A 322 11.44 1.02 -26.14
N VAL A 323 11.42 2.21 -25.49
CA VAL A 323 10.28 3.12 -25.49
C VAL A 323 10.73 4.56 -25.70
N SER A 324 9.99 5.30 -26.53
CA SER A 324 10.06 6.75 -26.60
C SER A 324 8.70 7.35 -26.20
N ALA A 325 8.66 7.99 -25.05
CA ALA A 325 7.47 8.73 -24.60
C ALA A 325 7.13 9.92 -25.53
N LYS A 326 8.13 10.47 -26.22
CA LYS A 326 7.97 11.60 -27.15
C LYS A 326 7.28 11.20 -28.45
N THR A 327 7.67 10.08 -29.04
CA THR A 327 7.11 9.61 -30.32
C THR A 327 6.01 8.57 -30.13
N GLY A 328 5.89 8.01 -28.92
CA GLY A 328 4.98 6.93 -28.60
C GLY A 328 5.44 5.55 -29.06
N ARG A 329 6.66 5.43 -29.63
CA ARG A 329 7.21 4.14 -30.07
C ARG A 329 7.36 3.20 -28.88
N GLY A 330 6.92 1.96 -29.04
CA GLY A 330 7.08 0.89 -28.05
C GLY A 330 6.06 0.88 -26.90
N LEU A 331 5.15 1.87 -26.80
CA LEU A 331 4.17 1.93 -25.68
C LEU A 331 3.20 0.74 -25.70
N GLU A 332 2.63 0.38 -26.85
CA GLU A 332 1.74 -0.79 -26.97
C GLU A 332 2.45 -2.08 -26.54
N ARG A 333 3.68 -2.26 -27.05
CA ARG A 333 4.48 -3.43 -26.69
C ARG A 333 4.81 -3.47 -25.20
N LEU A 334 4.98 -2.29 -24.56
CA LEU A 334 5.17 -2.21 -23.12
C LEU A 334 3.91 -2.66 -22.36
N LEU A 335 2.71 -2.20 -22.78
CA LEU A 335 1.45 -2.57 -22.15
C LEU A 335 1.19 -4.07 -22.30
N ASP A 336 1.39 -4.65 -23.51
CA ASP A 336 1.30 -6.10 -23.73
C ASP A 336 2.29 -6.89 -22.85
N LEU A 337 3.48 -6.32 -22.61
CA LEU A 337 4.49 -6.95 -21.78
C LEU A 337 4.12 -6.90 -20.30
N ILE A 338 3.50 -5.82 -19.83
CA ILE A 338 2.98 -5.70 -18.47
C ILE A 338 1.90 -6.78 -18.23
N GLU A 339 0.94 -6.92 -19.14
CA GLU A 339 -0.11 -7.96 -19.04
C GLU A 339 0.49 -9.36 -18.95
N ARG A 340 1.41 -9.70 -19.88
CA ARG A 340 2.08 -11.01 -19.87
C ARG A 340 2.87 -11.26 -18.60
N GLN A 341 3.56 -10.24 -18.07
CA GLN A 341 4.31 -10.38 -16.82
C GLN A 341 3.39 -10.57 -15.62
N PHE A 342 2.26 -9.88 -15.60
CA PHE A 342 1.25 -10.06 -14.57
C PHE A 342 0.63 -11.47 -14.63
N ASP A 343 0.29 -11.96 -15.82
CA ASP A 343 -0.24 -13.31 -15.99
C ASP A 343 0.76 -14.38 -15.50
N LYS A 344 2.06 -14.22 -15.79
CA LYS A 344 3.12 -15.11 -15.26
C LYS A 344 3.27 -14.99 -13.75
N TYR A 345 3.16 -13.77 -13.20
CA TYR A 345 3.28 -13.48 -11.76
C TYR A 345 2.14 -14.09 -10.95
N THR A 346 0.95 -14.18 -11.53
CA THR A 346 -0.26 -14.71 -10.89
C THR A 346 -0.56 -16.16 -11.26
N ALA A 347 0.16 -16.73 -12.23
CA ALA A 347 -0.06 -18.08 -12.72
C ALA A 347 0.14 -19.14 -11.64
N ARG A 348 -0.70 -20.17 -11.69
CA ARG A 348 -0.57 -21.35 -10.84
C ARG A 348 -0.12 -22.54 -11.67
N ILE A 349 1.05 -23.05 -11.33
CA ILE A 349 1.63 -24.26 -11.96
C ILE A 349 0.95 -25.49 -11.34
N PRO A 350 0.35 -26.38 -12.14
CA PRO A 350 -0.24 -27.63 -11.64
C PRO A 350 0.81 -28.48 -10.90
N THR A 351 0.43 -28.99 -9.73
CA THR A 351 1.34 -29.79 -8.90
C THR A 351 1.90 -31.02 -9.64
N SER A 352 1.12 -31.65 -10.50
CA SER A 352 1.56 -32.79 -11.33
C SER A 352 2.62 -32.40 -12.34
N GLU A 353 2.49 -31.24 -12.98
CA GLU A 353 3.47 -30.71 -13.93
C GLU A 353 4.77 -30.31 -13.22
N LEU A 354 4.65 -29.63 -12.07
CA LEU A 354 5.79 -29.25 -11.25
C LEU A 354 6.61 -30.48 -10.81
N ASN A 355 5.95 -31.54 -10.31
CA ASN A 355 6.65 -32.74 -9.86
C ASN A 355 7.26 -33.55 -11.00
N ARG A 356 6.63 -33.58 -12.18
CA ARG A 356 7.25 -34.18 -13.37
C ARG A 356 8.53 -33.43 -13.75
N PHE A 357 8.47 -32.10 -13.79
CA PHE A 357 9.66 -31.28 -14.04
C PHE A 357 10.78 -31.54 -13.00
N LEU A 358 10.45 -31.61 -11.70
CA LEU A 358 11.42 -31.87 -10.65
C LEU A 358 12.08 -33.26 -10.80
N ALA A 359 11.35 -34.27 -11.25
CA ALA A 359 11.89 -35.59 -11.54
C ALA A 359 12.86 -35.54 -12.74
N ASP A 360 12.42 -34.98 -13.89
CA ASP A 360 13.23 -34.83 -15.09
C ASP A 360 14.52 -34.04 -14.85
N MET A 361 14.43 -32.97 -14.02
CA MET A 361 15.57 -32.13 -13.66
C MET A 361 16.62 -32.93 -12.89
N GLN A 362 16.19 -33.80 -11.96
CA GLN A 362 17.09 -34.61 -11.12
C GLN A 362 17.71 -35.79 -11.87
N GLU A 363 17.03 -36.33 -12.87
CA GLU A 363 17.57 -37.38 -13.75
C GLU A 363 18.75 -36.87 -14.60
N ARG A 364 18.71 -35.60 -15.01
CA ARG A 364 19.74 -34.96 -15.83
C ARG A 364 21.03 -34.64 -15.08
N ARG A 365 20.98 -34.59 -13.77
CA ARG A 365 22.13 -34.24 -12.93
C ARG A 365 22.02 -34.92 -11.57
N GLU A 366 22.99 -35.75 -11.26
CA GLU A 366 23.18 -36.26 -9.88
C GLU A 366 23.43 -35.10 -8.92
N THR A 367 22.56 -34.96 -7.94
CA THR A 367 22.67 -33.91 -6.92
C THR A 367 22.65 -34.53 -5.52
N PRO A 368 23.45 -34.01 -4.58
CA PRO A 368 23.48 -34.52 -3.21
C PRO A 368 22.19 -34.25 -2.43
N VAL A 369 21.33 -33.34 -2.95
CA VAL A 369 20.00 -33.02 -2.39
C VAL A 369 18.94 -33.57 -3.34
N ARG A 370 18.10 -34.47 -2.84
CA ARG A 370 16.98 -35.03 -3.58
C ARG A 370 15.69 -34.33 -3.19
N ILE A 371 15.00 -33.74 -4.16
CA ILE A 371 13.66 -33.17 -4.00
C ILE A 371 12.67 -34.31 -4.16
N LEU A 372 11.90 -34.59 -3.12
CA LEU A 372 10.93 -35.69 -3.06
C LEU A 372 9.55 -35.28 -3.58
N TYR A 373 9.18 -34.02 -3.34
CA TYR A 373 7.90 -33.47 -3.71
C TYR A 373 7.96 -31.95 -3.76
N GLY A 374 7.21 -31.32 -4.66
CA GLY A 374 7.07 -29.88 -4.78
C GLY A 374 5.63 -29.43 -4.94
N ALA A 375 5.28 -28.30 -4.35
CA ALA A 375 4.02 -27.63 -4.53
C ALA A 375 4.22 -26.10 -4.59
N GLN A 376 3.44 -25.42 -5.42
CA GLN A 376 3.31 -23.98 -5.37
C GLN A 376 2.31 -23.64 -4.25
N VAL A 377 2.76 -22.94 -3.21
CA VAL A 377 1.94 -22.61 -2.04
C VAL A 377 1.30 -21.22 -2.14
N GLU A 378 1.94 -20.30 -2.87
CA GLU A 378 1.44 -18.96 -3.15
C GLU A 378 1.66 -18.65 -4.64
N SER A 379 0.80 -17.83 -5.23
CA SER A 379 0.90 -17.44 -6.65
C SER A 379 1.24 -15.97 -6.89
N ARG A 380 1.16 -15.11 -5.87
CA ARG A 380 1.34 -13.65 -6.00
C ARG A 380 2.10 -13.08 -4.80
N PRO A 381 3.43 -13.10 -4.81
CA PRO A 381 4.38 -13.71 -5.78
C PRO A 381 4.41 -15.23 -5.74
N PRO A 382 4.91 -15.90 -6.82
CA PRO A 382 5.06 -17.35 -6.85
C PRO A 382 6.01 -17.85 -5.75
N ARG A 383 5.49 -18.70 -4.85
CA ARG A 383 6.25 -19.33 -3.79
C ARG A 383 6.08 -20.83 -3.84
N PHE A 384 7.20 -21.54 -3.83
CA PHE A 384 7.25 -22.99 -3.94
C PHE A 384 7.78 -23.59 -2.64
N ARG A 385 7.19 -24.72 -2.25
CA ARG A 385 7.70 -25.53 -1.13
C ARG A 385 8.15 -26.86 -1.67
N PHE A 386 9.45 -27.15 -1.50
CA PHE A 386 10.06 -28.40 -1.93
C PHE A 386 10.47 -29.25 -0.73
N THR A 387 9.90 -30.44 -0.63
CA THR A 387 10.29 -31.44 0.38
C THR A 387 11.56 -32.13 -0.09
N ILE A 388 12.62 -32.08 0.72
CA ILE A 388 13.93 -32.65 0.40
C ILE A 388 14.30 -33.78 1.36
N ASN A 389 15.20 -34.67 0.92
CA ASN A 389 15.69 -35.77 1.74
C ASN A 389 16.52 -35.28 2.95
N SER A 390 17.35 -34.25 2.78
CA SER A 390 18.24 -33.76 3.85
C SER A 390 18.69 -32.32 3.55
N ARG A 391 18.86 -31.51 4.61
CA ARG A 391 19.48 -30.16 4.52
C ARG A 391 21.01 -30.20 4.50
N ARG A 392 21.63 -31.33 4.83
CA ARG A 392 23.09 -31.41 5.04
C ARG A 392 23.93 -30.93 3.84
N HIS A 393 23.41 -31.12 2.62
CA HIS A 393 24.11 -30.76 1.39
C HIS A 393 23.39 -29.64 0.61
N LEU A 394 22.41 -28.96 1.24
CA LEU A 394 21.71 -27.85 0.63
C LEU A 394 22.63 -26.62 0.64
N THR A 395 23.25 -26.36 -0.49
CA THR A 395 24.07 -25.16 -0.72
C THR A 395 23.23 -24.03 -1.34
N ARG A 396 23.71 -22.80 -1.20
CA ARG A 396 23.09 -21.63 -1.85
C ARG A 396 23.13 -21.77 -3.38
N ASP A 397 24.19 -22.32 -3.92
CA ASP A 397 24.37 -22.53 -5.37
C ASP A 397 23.37 -23.56 -5.91
N TYR A 398 23.06 -24.61 -5.13
CA TYR A 398 22.02 -25.56 -5.49
C TYR A 398 20.65 -24.90 -5.53
N GLY A 399 20.33 -24.09 -4.55
CA GLY A 399 19.08 -23.32 -4.54
C GLY A 399 18.93 -22.40 -5.77
N TYR A 400 19.98 -21.69 -6.13
CA TYR A 400 20.02 -20.86 -7.35
C TYR A 400 19.90 -21.68 -8.64
N TRP A 401 20.55 -22.85 -8.70
CA TRP A 401 20.44 -23.71 -9.86
C TRP A 401 18.99 -24.20 -10.05
N VAL A 402 18.33 -24.67 -8.99
CA VAL A 402 16.92 -25.07 -9.01
C VAL A 402 16.02 -23.93 -9.45
N GLU A 403 16.23 -22.73 -8.89
CA GLU A 403 15.50 -21.52 -9.27
C GLU A 403 15.64 -21.19 -10.78
N ASN A 404 16.86 -21.27 -11.31
CA ASN A 404 17.12 -21.01 -12.73
C ASN A 404 16.45 -22.04 -13.62
N GLN A 405 16.47 -23.33 -13.25
CA GLN A 405 15.78 -24.39 -14.01
C GLN A 405 14.26 -24.21 -13.99
N LEU A 406 13.71 -23.77 -12.85
CA LEU A 406 12.29 -23.47 -12.71
C LEU A 406 11.89 -22.27 -13.60
N ARG A 407 12.70 -21.20 -13.61
CA ARG A 407 12.51 -20.03 -14.46
C ARG A 407 12.50 -20.37 -15.94
N GLU A 408 13.48 -21.15 -16.36
CA GLU A 408 13.61 -21.57 -17.76
C GLU A 408 12.43 -22.44 -18.20
N ARG A 409 12.02 -23.42 -17.37
CA ARG A 409 10.94 -24.35 -17.72
C ARG A 409 9.57 -23.69 -17.77
N PHE A 410 9.29 -22.74 -16.87
CA PHE A 410 7.97 -22.10 -16.72
C PHE A 410 7.96 -20.63 -17.19
N GLU A 411 8.99 -20.23 -17.93
CA GLU A 411 9.12 -18.88 -18.50
C GLU A 411 8.94 -17.75 -17.48
N LEU A 412 9.55 -17.89 -16.30
CA LEU A 412 9.43 -16.94 -15.17
C LEU A 412 10.51 -15.85 -15.18
N GLU A 413 11.01 -15.43 -16.35
CA GLU A 413 11.95 -14.31 -16.47
C GLU A 413 11.30 -13.02 -15.95
N GLY A 414 12.03 -12.30 -15.10
CA GLY A 414 11.54 -11.07 -14.45
C GLY A 414 10.58 -11.29 -13.28
N VAL A 415 10.02 -12.50 -13.12
CA VAL A 415 9.10 -12.83 -12.02
C VAL A 415 9.92 -13.21 -10.78
N PRO A 416 9.62 -12.67 -9.58
CA PRO A 416 10.24 -13.13 -8.34
C PRO A 416 9.79 -14.55 -8.03
N VAL A 417 10.74 -15.39 -7.62
CA VAL A 417 10.47 -16.78 -7.25
C VAL A 417 11.08 -17.03 -5.86
N THR A 418 10.26 -17.52 -4.95
CA THR A 418 10.71 -17.94 -3.62
C THR A 418 10.60 -19.46 -3.50
N ILE A 419 11.67 -20.12 -3.05
CA ILE A 419 11.70 -21.57 -2.86
C ILE A 419 12.04 -21.89 -1.40
N ASP A 420 11.11 -22.55 -0.71
CA ASP A 420 11.31 -23.09 0.63
C ASP A 420 11.70 -24.56 0.55
N PHE A 421 12.92 -24.90 0.94
CA PHE A 421 13.37 -26.29 1.07
C PHE A 421 13.08 -26.79 2.48
N VAL A 422 12.19 -27.79 2.58
CA VAL A 422 11.75 -28.38 3.86
C VAL A 422 12.21 -29.84 3.91
N PRO A 423 12.97 -30.28 4.92
CA PRO A 423 13.33 -31.67 5.05
C PRO A 423 12.09 -32.52 5.31
N ARG A 424 12.12 -33.75 4.83
CA ARG A 424 11.09 -34.75 5.17
C ARG A 424 11.17 -35.00 6.68
N SER A 425 10.08 -34.76 7.39
CA SER A 425 9.90 -35.15 8.80
C SER A 425 9.94 -36.66 8.98
#